data_3d459908d1c87c739d9dc6f1d94f4c0e
#
_entry.id   3d459908d1c87c739d9dc6f1d94f4c0e
#
_cell.length_a   1.000
_cell.length_b   1.000
_cell.length_c   1.000
_cell.angle_alpha   90.00
_cell.angle_beta   90.00
_cell.angle_gamma   90.00
#
_symmetry.space_group_name_H-M   'P 1'
#
loop_
_entity.id
_entity.type
_entity.pdbx_description
1 polymer ?
#
loop_
_entity_poly.entity_id
_entity_poly.type
_entity_poly.pdbx_seq_one_letter_code
_entity_poly.pdbx_strand_id
1 'polypeptide(L)'
;MPNSVKKRAAHTRKAYSGEIYEAALAGVSNDRTHGLDSCAPGQRKMNALLALGLFNRGEDGAPPAKWLLSTLTWYTITVSPRWNQLVFISDAPDNVTRYLVPHGDSTPRLPGMRLRAIHDYRTYALEHVPTGARLVVTSRLDGKLQGVREGSHFDFRTLDDPLDSVEERQLADVPPIGDAAQTLLAGMAARMSMTDPKGRWATGNWYWDPLRRDDGRGRDDDSDPRRRLWGAGDEWEAQWTGLPYPEDVAAALTDPMVGISGARLAKSERAYDVTFGDSVLKIHI
;
A
#
# COMPACT_ATOMS: atom_id res chain seq x y z
N MET A 1 -14.09 -30.60 -3.13
CA MET A 1 -13.02 -30.16 -4.07
C MET A 1 -12.82 -28.65 -4.18
N PRO A 2 -13.83 -27.73 -4.13
CA PRO A 2 -13.57 -26.29 -4.20
C PRO A 2 -12.66 -25.74 -3.08
N ASN A 3 -12.72 -26.35 -1.90
CA ASN A 3 -11.92 -25.96 -0.74
C ASN A 3 -10.38 -26.15 -0.90
N SER A 4 -9.93 -27.05 -1.78
CA SER A 4 -8.50 -27.31 -1.95
C SER A 4 -7.79 -26.21 -2.73
N VAL A 5 -8.45 -25.61 -3.73
CA VAL A 5 -7.87 -24.52 -4.55
C VAL A 5 -7.74 -23.24 -3.73
N LYS A 6 -8.81 -22.88 -2.99
CA LYS A 6 -8.78 -21.72 -2.08
C LYS A 6 -7.70 -21.86 -1.01
N LYS A 7 -7.58 -23.04 -0.42
CA LYS A 7 -6.52 -23.32 0.58
C LYS A 7 -5.13 -23.22 -0.03
N ARG A 8 -4.92 -23.73 -1.25
CA ARG A 8 -3.64 -23.60 -1.95
C ARG A 8 -3.27 -22.15 -2.22
N ALA A 9 -4.21 -21.36 -2.75
CA ALA A 9 -4.02 -19.93 -2.95
C ALA A 9 -3.65 -19.20 -1.64
N ALA A 10 -4.32 -19.54 -0.53
CA ALA A 10 -4.01 -18.98 0.78
C ALA A 10 -2.60 -19.35 1.26
N HIS A 11 -2.16 -20.60 1.05
CA HIS A 11 -0.79 -21.01 1.39
C HIS A 11 0.26 -20.29 0.56
N THR A 12 0.05 -20.15 -0.75
CA THR A 12 0.94 -19.36 -1.60
C THR A 12 0.98 -17.90 -1.12
N ARG A 13 -0.19 -17.27 -0.96
CA ARG A 13 -0.28 -15.89 -0.48
C ARG A 13 0.45 -15.69 0.84
N LYS A 14 0.20 -16.56 1.85
CA LYS A 14 0.91 -16.54 3.14
C LYS A 14 2.44 -16.59 2.96
N ALA A 15 2.92 -17.44 2.07
CA ALA A 15 4.36 -17.63 1.86
C ALA A 15 5.05 -16.35 1.36
N TYR A 16 4.35 -15.52 0.58
CA TYR A 16 4.89 -14.27 0.03
C TYR A 16 4.61 -13.06 0.91
N SER A 17 3.42 -12.97 1.50
CA SER A 17 2.98 -11.76 2.22
C SER A 17 3.38 -11.72 3.69
N GLY A 18 3.79 -12.86 4.27
CA GLY A 18 4.01 -12.96 5.71
C GLY A 18 2.72 -13.00 6.55
N GLU A 19 1.53 -12.97 5.93
CA GLU A 19 0.26 -13.12 6.62
C GLU A 19 0.18 -14.47 7.36
N ILE A 20 -0.54 -14.52 8.48
CA ILE A 20 -0.96 -15.83 9.01
C ILE A 20 -1.99 -16.47 8.06
N TYR A 21 -2.18 -17.78 8.18
CA TYR A 21 -3.04 -18.52 7.25
C TYR A 21 -4.48 -18.00 7.20
N GLU A 22 -5.04 -17.64 8.34
CA GLU A 22 -6.40 -17.13 8.48
C GLU A 22 -6.59 -15.78 7.74
N ALA A 23 -5.61 -14.89 7.85
CA ALA A 23 -5.60 -13.61 7.14
C ALA A 23 -5.46 -13.83 5.63
N ALA A 24 -4.51 -14.67 5.22
CA ALA A 24 -4.31 -15.03 3.83
C ALA A 24 -5.57 -15.66 3.22
N LEU A 25 -6.24 -16.58 3.94
CA LEU A 25 -7.47 -17.22 3.51
C LEU A 25 -8.63 -16.24 3.34
N ALA A 26 -8.73 -15.25 4.24
CA ALA A 26 -9.71 -14.18 4.15
C ALA A 26 -9.48 -13.26 2.95
N GLY A 27 -8.23 -13.13 2.49
CA GLY A 27 -7.87 -12.31 1.33
C GLY A 27 -8.00 -13.02 -0.03
N VAL A 28 -8.08 -14.36 -0.06
CA VAL A 28 -8.29 -15.09 -1.32
C VAL A 28 -9.65 -14.76 -1.92
N SER A 29 -9.65 -14.28 -3.15
CA SER A 29 -10.87 -13.85 -3.83
C SER A 29 -11.77 -15.03 -4.25
N ASN A 30 -13.02 -14.70 -4.61
CA ASN A 30 -14.00 -15.70 -5.04
C ASN A 30 -13.65 -16.36 -6.39
N ASP A 31 -12.87 -15.69 -7.23
CA ASP A 31 -12.33 -16.21 -8.49
C ASP A 31 -11.15 -17.17 -8.29
N ARG A 32 -10.81 -17.43 -7.02
CA ARG A 32 -9.72 -18.31 -6.58
C ARG A 32 -8.30 -17.80 -6.91
N THR A 33 -8.16 -16.53 -7.26
CA THR A 33 -6.87 -15.85 -7.31
C THR A 33 -6.37 -15.57 -5.89
N HIS A 34 -5.11 -15.14 -5.79
CA HIS A 34 -4.53 -14.76 -4.49
C HIS A 34 -5.21 -13.52 -3.88
N GLY A 35 -6.06 -12.79 -4.62
CA GLY A 35 -6.83 -11.64 -4.18
C GLY A 35 -6.00 -10.40 -3.87
N LEU A 36 -4.76 -10.34 -4.36
CA LEU A 36 -3.88 -9.19 -4.11
C LEU A 36 -4.32 -7.95 -4.92
N ASP A 37 -4.83 -8.17 -6.12
CA ASP A 37 -5.26 -7.12 -7.04
C ASP A 37 -6.79 -7.09 -7.24
N SER A 38 -7.49 -8.10 -6.72
CA SER A 38 -8.94 -8.20 -6.82
C SER A 38 -9.61 -7.35 -5.76
N CYS A 39 -10.11 -6.18 -6.14
CA CYS A 39 -10.83 -5.29 -5.23
C CYS A 39 -11.92 -4.50 -5.94
N ALA A 40 -12.86 -3.94 -5.16
CA ALA A 40 -13.88 -3.03 -5.67
C ALA A 40 -13.24 -1.77 -6.30
N PRO A 41 -13.87 -1.14 -7.30
CA PRO A 41 -13.29 0.03 -8.00
C PRO A 41 -12.89 1.17 -7.05
N GLY A 42 -13.75 1.54 -6.10
CA GLY A 42 -13.43 2.55 -5.09
C GLY A 42 -12.23 2.16 -4.20
N GLN A 43 -12.12 0.87 -3.86
CA GLN A 43 -10.99 0.36 -3.12
C GLN A 43 -9.69 0.44 -3.92
N ARG A 44 -9.73 0.13 -5.23
CA ARG A 44 -8.58 0.25 -6.13
C ARG A 44 -8.10 1.70 -6.23
N LYS A 45 -9.04 2.63 -6.42
CA LYS A 45 -8.72 4.06 -6.48
C LYS A 45 -8.05 4.54 -5.19
N MET A 46 -8.60 4.19 -4.03
CA MET A 46 -7.99 4.55 -2.73
C MET A 46 -6.60 3.91 -2.56
N ASN A 47 -6.42 2.64 -2.92
CA ASN A 47 -5.13 1.98 -2.85
C ASN A 47 -4.08 2.64 -3.77
N ALA A 48 -4.49 3.14 -4.95
CA ALA A 48 -3.62 3.90 -5.85
C ALA A 48 -3.24 5.26 -5.25
N LEU A 49 -4.18 5.99 -4.64
CA LEU A 49 -3.89 7.23 -3.92
C LEU A 49 -2.93 6.98 -2.74
N LEU A 50 -3.15 5.88 -2.02
CA LEU A 50 -2.26 5.47 -0.94
C LEU A 50 -0.83 5.22 -1.45
N ALA A 51 -0.67 4.57 -2.60
CA ALA A 51 0.63 4.36 -3.23
C ALA A 51 1.32 5.69 -3.53
N LEU A 52 0.59 6.68 -4.06
CA LEU A 52 1.16 8.01 -4.31
C LEU A 52 1.73 8.63 -3.03
N GLY A 53 1.06 8.50 -1.91
CA GLY A 53 1.55 9.03 -0.63
C GLY A 53 2.72 8.20 -0.06
N LEU A 54 2.67 6.87 -0.17
CA LEU A 54 3.70 5.96 0.34
C LEU A 54 5.02 6.10 -0.40
N PHE A 55 4.95 6.25 -1.73
CA PHE A 55 6.13 6.30 -2.60
C PHE A 55 6.60 7.72 -2.93
N ASN A 56 6.07 8.72 -2.24
CA ASN A 56 6.56 10.09 -2.32
C ASN A 56 7.09 10.56 -0.96
N ARG A 57 8.32 11.04 -0.96
CA ARG A 57 8.97 11.65 0.20
C ARG A 57 9.90 12.76 -0.28
N GLY A 58 9.91 13.89 0.42
CA GLY A 58 10.81 15.01 0.14
C GLY A 58 10.09 16.26 -0.33
N GLU A 59 10.87 17.31 -0.57
CA GLU A 59 10.36 18.67 -0.84
C GLU A 59 9.87 18.89 -2.27
N ASP A 60 10.12 17.97 -3.19
CA ASP A 60 9.88 18.15 -4.62
C ASP A 60 8.39 18.07 -5.02
N GLY A 61 7.55 18.52 -4.14
CA GLY A 61 6.37 19.29 -4.45
C GLY A 61 5.14 18.61 -5.03
N ALA A 62 5.12 17.35 -5.40
CA ALA A 62 3.85 16.71 -5.75
C ALA A 62 2.92 16.67 -4.51
N PRO A 63 1.62 17.04 -4.62
CA PRO A 63 0.70 17.05 -3.49
C PRO A 63 0.77 15.82 -2.59
N PRO A 64 0.86 14.58 -3.13
CA PRO A 64 0.96 13.37 -2.32
C PRO A 64 2.21 13.28 -1.42
N ALA A 65 3.32 13.92 -1.78
CA ALA A 65 4.52 13.94 -0.94
C ALA A 65 4.28 14.68 0.39
N LYS A 66 3.39 15.65 0.38
CA LYS A 66 3.01 16.43 1.55
C LYS A 66 2.15 15.65 2.54
N TRP A 67 1.58 14.52 2.15
CA TRP A 67 0.75 13.69 3.03
C TRP A 67 1.54 12.92 4.08
N LEU A 68 2.86 12.86 3.96
CA LEU A 68 3.78 12.18 4.89
C LEU A 68 3.49 10.69 5.10
N LEU A 69 2.81 10.05 4.15
CA LEU A 69 2.44 8.62 4.26
C LEU A 69 3.63 7.70 4.12
N SER A 70 4.74 8.15 3.56
CA SER A 70 5.97 7.35 3.43
C SER A 70 6.46 6.81 4.79
N THR A 71 6.15 7.50 5.88
CA THR A 71 6.47 7.06 7.24
C THR A 71 5.73 5.77 7.64
N LEU A 72 4.59 5.45 7.00
CA LEU A 72 3.85 4.20 7.27
C LEU A 72 4.66 2.95 6.98
N THR A 73 5.62 3.03 6.06
CA THR A 73 6.50 1.92 5.71
C THR A 73 7.39 1.47 6.87
N TRP A 74 7.54 2.30 7.90
CA TRP A 74 8.31 1.97 9.11
C TRP A 74 7.50 1.20 10.16
N TYR A 75 6.19 1.38 10.15
CA TYR A 75 5.28 0.84 11.16
C TYR A 75 4.41 -0.32 10.64
N THR A 76 4.29 -0.47 9.33
CA THR A 76 3.46 -1.51 8.74
C THR A 76 4.29 -2.77 8.52
N ILE A 77 3.91 -3.85 9.21
CA ILE A 77 4.61 -5.14 9.16
C ILE A 77 4.08 -5.96 7.99
N THR A 78 2.76 -5.99 7.81
CA THR A 78 2.10 -6.80 6.79
C THR A 78 0.93 -6.04 6.18
N VAL A 79 0.81 -6.11 4.86
CA VAL A 79 -0.34 -5.61 4.11
C VAL A 79 -1.19 -6.79 3.66
N SER A 80 -2.48 -6.74 3.98
CA SER A 80 -3.46 -7.78 3.64
C SER A 80 -4.60 -7.20 2.80
N PRO A 81 -4.46 -7.17 1.46
CA PRO A 81 -5.53 -6.74 0.56
C PRO A 81 -6.71 -7.71 0.61
N ARG A 82 -7.93 -7.15 0.60
CA ARG A 82 -9.19 -7.89 0.52
C ARG A 82 -10.12 -7.19 -0.46
N TRP A 83 -11.18 -7.86 -0.90
CA TRP A 83 -12.08 -7.32 -1.92
C TRP A 83 -12.57 -5.90 -1.64
N ASN A 84 -13.00 -5.61 -0.42
CA ASN A 84 -13.63 -4.35 -0.03
C ASN A 84 -12.89 -3.62 1.10
N GLN A 85 -11.67 -3.99 1.36
CA GLN A 85 -10.83 -3.31 2.36
C GLN A 85 -9.35 -3.67 2.19
N LEU A 86 -8.49 -2.77 2.64
CA LEU A 86 -7.08 -3.02 2.86
C LEU A 86 -6.84 -3.18 4.37
N VAL A 87 -6.02 -4.13 4.79
CA VAL A 87 -5.67 -4.30 6.20
C VAL A 87 -4.18 -4.07 6.39
N PHE A 88 -3.83 -3.16 7.28
CA PHE A 88 -2.48 -2.94 7.75
C PHE A 88 -2.31 -3.60 9.11
N ILE A 89 -1.40 -4.56 9.19
CA ILE A 89 -1.02 -5.23 10.43
C ILE A 89 0.28 -4.57 10.90
N SER A 90 0.28 -4.03 12.11
CA SER A 90 1.36 -3.24 12.66
C SER A 90 1.51 -3.44 14.16
N ASP A 91 2.73 -3.35 14.68
CA ASP A 91 2.98 -3.33 16.13
C ASP A 91 2.56 -1.99 16.77
N ALA A 92 2.45 -0.92 15.94
CA ALA A 92 2.10 0.42 16.38
C ALA A 92 0.87 0.96 15.60
N PRO A 93 -0.32 0.32 15.71
CA PRO A 93 -1.49 0.70 14.93
C PRO A 93 -1.98 2.12 15.22
N ASP A 94 -1.77 2.61 16.43
CA ASP A 94 -2.08 3.99 16.80
C ASP A 94 -1.26 4.99 15.95
N ASN A 95 0.03 4.74 15.81
CA ASN A 95 0.91 5.59 14.99
C ASN A 95 0.50 5.53 13.51
N VAL A 96 0.26 4.32 12.98
CA VAL A 96 -0.20 4.16 11.60
C VAL A 96 -1.49 4.93 11.36
N THR A 97 -2.46 4.83 12.27
CA THR A 97 -3.74 5.55 12.16
C THR A 97 -3.53 7.07 12.20
N ARG A 98 -2.63 7.58 13.06
CA ARG A 98 -2.31 9.01 13.12
C ARG A 98 -1.69 9.56 11.84
N TYR A 99 -0.98 8.75 11.07
CA TYR A 99 -0.46 9.16 9.77
C TYR A 99 -1.50 9.10 8.64
N LEU A 100 -2.58 8.34 8.82
CA LEU A 100 -3.63 8.17 7.82
C LEU A 100 -4.78 9.17 8.01
N VAL A 101 -5.23 9.36 9.24
CA VAL A 101 -6.44 10.15 9.53
C VAL A 101 -6.07 11.56 9.95
N PRO A 102 -6.64 12.60 9.32
CA PRO A 102 -6.51 13.97 9.80
C PRO A 102 -6.97 14.10 11.25
N HIS A 103 -6.23 14.86 12.06
CA HIS A 103 -6.53 15.11 13.46
C HIS A 103 -5.95 16.47 13.90
N GLY A 104 -6.71 17.23 14.70
CA GLY A 104 -6.33 18.58 15.12
C GLY A 104 -6.03 19.51 13.94
N ASP A 105 -5.24 20.56 14.17
CA ASP A 105 -4.76 21.52 13.14
C ASP A 105 -3.53 21.04 12.38
N SER A 106 -3.31 19.76 12.33
CA SER A 106 -2.03 19.17 11.98
C SER A 106 -1.85 18.93 10.48
N THR A 107 -0.59 18.67 10.16
CA THR A 107 0.02 18.27 8.90
C THR A 107 -0.90 17.44 7.98
N PRO A 108 -0.85 17.65 6.68
CA PRO A 108 -1.60 16.87 5.71
C PRO A 108 -1.44 15.36 5.92
N ARG A 109 -2.54 14.65 5.81
CA ARG A 109 -2.67 13.20 5.87
C ARG A 109 -3.34 12.73 4.58
N LEU A 110 -3.74 11.48 4.49
CA LEU A 110 -4.53 11.05 3.33
C LEU A 110 -5.86 11.83 3.31
N PRO A 111 -6.04 12.76 2.36
CA PRO A 111 -7.22 13.62 2.33
C PRO A 111 -8.49 12.77 2.21
N GLY A 112 -9.49 13.07 3.02
CA GLY A 112 -10.76 12.34 3.03
C GLY A 112 -10.76 11.02 3.81
N MET A 113 -9.66 10.65 4.47
CA MET A 113 -9.66 9.51 5.37
C MET A 113 -10.34 9.87 6.70
N ARG A 114 -11.22 9.01 7.17
CA ARG A 114 -12.02 9.21 8.40
C ARG A 114 -11.97 7.98 9.28
N LEU A 115 -12.03 8.19 10.59
CA LEU A 115 -12.28 7.15 11.56
C LEU A 115 -13.74 6.73 11.48
N ARG A 116 -14.01 5.45 11.22
CA ARG A 116 -15.34 4.87 11.21
C ARG A 116 -15.71 4.26 12.55
N ALA A 117 -14.80 3.49 13.13
CA ALA A 117 -14.98 2.84 14.42
C ALA A 117 -13.63 2.43 15.01
N ILE A 118 -13.58 2.37 16.33
CA ILE A 118 -12.51 1.68 17.06
C ILE A 118 -13.10 0.36 17.55
N HIS A 119 -12.50 -0.72 17.13
CA HIS A 119 -12.81 -2.05 17.66
C HIS A 119 -11.86 -2.33 18.80
N ASP A 120 -11.71 -3.41 19.36
CA ASP A 120 -10.88 -3.70 20.51
C ASP A 120 -9.68 -2.70 20.69
N TYR A 121 -8.84 -2.91 21.64
CA TYR A 121 -7.85 -1.91 22.11
C TYR A 121 -6.89 -1.39 21.03
N ARG A 122 -6.73 -2.06 19.89
CA ARG A 122 -5.70 -1.75 18.88
C ARG A 122 -6.17 -1.98 17.44
N THR A 123 -7.45 -1.77 17.18
CA THR A 123 -8.01 -1.97 15.84
C THR A 123 -8.88 -0.80 15.42
N TYR A 124 -8.48 -0.14 14.36
CA TYR A 124 -9.12 1.04 13.80
C TYR A 124 -9.73 0.70 12.45
N ALA A 125 -11.03 0.87 12.31
CA ALA A 125 -11.72 0.81 11.04
C ALA A 125 -11.81 2.23 10.46
N LEU A 126 -11.26 2.40 9.27
CA LEU A 126 -11.19 3.67 8.56
C LEU A 126 -11.99 3.59 7.27
N GLU A 127 -12.47 4.74 6.79
CA GLU A 127 -13.14 4.87 5.50
C GLU A 127 -12.64 6.12 4.77
N HIS A 128 -12.34 5.96 3.50
CA HIS A 128 -12.00 7.07 2.62
C HIS A 128 -13.26 7.59 1.95
N VAL A 129 -13.79 8.70 2.45
CA VAL A 129 -15.09 9.26 2.05
C VAL A 129 -15.25 9.43 0.53
N PRO A 130 -14.26 9.98 -0.22
CA PRO A 130 -14.42 10.19 -1.66
C PRO A 130 -14.60 8.92 -2.49
N THR A 131 -14.15 7.76 -2.00
CA THR A 131 -14.21 6.49 -2.74
C THR A 131 -15.08 5.43 -2.07
N GLY A 132 -15.50 5.64 -0.82
CA GLY A 132 -16.18 4.63 0.00
C GLY A 132 -15.29 3.42 0.36
N ALA A 133 -13.99 3.52 0.12
CA ALA A 133 -13.04 2.45 0.38
C ALA A 133 -12.73 2.33 1.88
N ARG A 134 -12.40 1.11 2.29
CA ARG A 134 -12.12 0.81 3.69
C ARG A 134 -10.68 0.43 3.93
N LEU A 135 -10.16 0.85 5.08
CA LEU A 135 -8.86 0.45 5.57
C LEU A 135 -9.00 0.04 7.05
N VAL A 136 -8.37 -1.04 7.41
CA VAL A 136 -8.28 -1.51 8.79
C VAL A 136 -6.82 -1.44 9.23
N VAL A 137 -6.58 -0.84 10.38
CA VAL A 137 -5.26 -0.80 11.01
C VAL A 137 -5.34 -1.58 12.31
N THR A 138 -4.50 -2.59 12.50
CA THR A 138 -4.61 -3.48 13.66
C THR A 138 -3.27 -4.11 14.06
N SER A 139 -3.14 -4.46 15.33
CA SER A 139 -2.06 -5.35 15.80
C SER A 139 -2.44 -6.84 15.73
N ARG A 140 -3.66 -7.15 15.35
CA ARG A 140 -4.14 -8.53 15.24
C ARG A 140 -3.67 -9.16 13.94
N LEU A 141 -2.95 -10.24 14.04
CA LEU A 141 -2.40 -10.95 12.88
C LEU A 141 -3.49 -11.51 11.94
N ASP A 142 -4.69 -11.82 12.47
CA ASP A 142 -5.83 -12.29 11.66
C ASP A 142 -6.58 -11.14 10.95
N GLY A 143 -6.31 -9.90 11.33
CA GLY A 143 -6.93 -8.70 10.76
C GLY A 143 -8.45 -8.65 10.95
N LYS A 144 -8.99 -9.31 11.97
CA LYS A 144 -10.44 -9.32 12.26
C LYS A 144 -10.84 -8.15 13.13
N LEU A 145 -12.02 -7.61 12.83
CA LEU A 145 -12.70 -6.64 13.70
C LEU A 145 -13.40 -7.39 14.83
N GLN A 146 -13.17 -6.99 16.07
CA GLN A 146 -13.83 -7.57 17.26
C GLN A 146 -14.21 -6.45 18.22
N GLY A 147 -15.40 -6.58 18.82
CA GLY A 147 -15.93 -5.59 19.73
C GLY A 147 -16.06 -4.20 19.09
N VAL A 148 -16.66 -3.28 19.79
CA VAL A 148 -16.66 -1.85 19.46
C VAL A 148 -16.33 -1.11 20.75
N ARG A 149 -15.41 -0.16 20.68
CA ARG A 149 -15.03 0.68 21.80
C ARG A 149 -15.46 2.11 21.52
N GLU A 150 -16.02 2.77 22.51
CA GLU A 150 -16.29 4.19 22.47
C GLU A 150 -15.04 4.99 22.87
N GLY A 151 -14.84 6.10 22.15
CA GLY A 151 -13.79 7.08 22.44
C GLY A 151 -12.41 6.73 21.88
N SER A 152 -11.69 7.76 21.51
CA SER A 152 -10.30 7.75 21.07
C SER A 152 -9.47 8.65 22.01
N HIS A 153 -8.19 8.31 22.18
CA HIS A 153 -7.23 9.22 22.82
C HIS A 153 -6.79 10.36 21.89
N PHE A 154 -7.19 10.29 20.62
CA PHE A 154 -6.87 11.26 19.59
C PHE A 154 -8.15 11.86 19.03
N ASP A 155 -8.10 13.14 18.71
CA ASP A 155 -9.18 13.88 18.06
C ASP A 155 -9.13 13.60 16.53
N PHE A 156 -9.47 12.37 16.17
CA PHE A 156 -9.54 11.96 14.75
C PHE A 156 -10.82 12.48 14.12
N ARG A 157 -10.73 12.94 12.88
CA ARG A 157 -11.93 13.21 12.08
C ARG A 157 -12.70 11.92 11.84
N THR A 158 -14.01 12.01 12.00
CA THR A 158 -14.98 10.91 11.87
C THR A 158 -15.77 11.01 10.57
N LEU A 159 -16.66 10.07 10.32
CA LEU A 159 -17.52 10.09 9.11
C LEU A 159 -18.48 11.29 9.08
N ASP A 160 -18.78 11.88 10.25
CA ASP A 160 -19.64 13.06 10.33
C ASP A 160 -18.91 14.36 9.96
N ASP A 161 -17.58 14.32 9.88
CA ASP A 161 -16.77 15.47 9.50
C ASP A 161 -16.67 15.56 7.97
N PRO A 162 -17.16 16.64 7.32
CA PRO A 162 -17.04 16.83 5.90
C PRO A 162 -15.57 17.01 5.47
N LEU A 163 -15.32 16.94 4.19
CA LEU A 163 -14.04 17.39 3.63
C LEU A 163 -13.91 18.90 3.87
N ASP A 164 -12.72 19.31 4.29
CA ASP A 164 -12.41 20.73 4.33
C ASP A 164 -11.82 21.21 2.99
N SER A 165 -11.72 22.53 2.82
CA SER A 165 -11.23 23.14 1.60
C SER A 165 -9.75 22.82 1.28
N VAL A 166 -8.98 22.37 2.28
CA VAL A 166 -7.59 21.93 2.09
C VAL A 166 -7.58 20.53 1.52
N GLU A 167 -8.37 19.61 2.10
CA GLU A 167 -8.51 18.25 1.59
C GLU A 167 -9.08 18.22 0.17
N GLU A 168 -10.12 19.03 -0.11
CA GLU A 168 -10.70 19.15 -1.45
C GLU A 168 -9.65 19.60 -2.48
N ARG A 169 -8.85 20.61 -2.15
CA ARG A 169 -7.76 21.11 -3.00
C ARG A 169 -6.71 20.02 -3.22
N GLN A 170 -6.26 19.37 -2.15
CA GLN A 170 -5.26 18.30 -2.25
C GLN A 170 -5.72 17.12 -3.11
N LEU A 171 -7.01 16.78 -3.07
CA LEU A 171 -7.59 15.74 -3.94
C LEU A 171 -7.72 16.22 -5.38
N ALA A 172 -8.05 17.50 -5.61
CA ALA A 172 -8.11 18.10 -6.94
C ALA A 172 -6.74 18.23 -7.60
N ASP A 173 -5.69 18.43 -6.80
CA ASP A 173 -4.30 18.52 -7.27
C ASP A 173 -3.69 17.15 -7.64
N VAL A 174 -4.35 16.04 -7.30
CA VAL A 174 -3.88 14.69 -7.71
C VAL A 174 -4.07 14.55 -9.22
N PRO A 175 -3.04 14.19 -9.97
CA PRO A 175 -3.17 13.91 -11.38
C PRO A 175 -4.20 12.80 -11.65
N PRO A 176 -4.92 12.84 -12.78
CA PRO A 176 -5.83 11.75 -13.14
C PRO A 176 -5.07 10.44 -13.26
N ILE A 177 -5.64 9.36 -12.74
CA ILE A 177 -5.06 8.01 -12.79
C ILE A 177 -5.97 7.13 -13.64
N GLY A 178 -5.46 6.63 -14.76
CA GLY A 178 -6.17 5.70 -15.64
C GLY A 178 -6.50 4.38 -14.91
N ASP A 179 -7.50 3.65 -15.38
CA ASP A 179 -7.94 2.42 -14.70
C ASP A 179 -6.85 1.34 -14.65
N ALA A 180 -6.07 1.21 -15.72
CA ALA A 180 -4.93 0.31 -15.76
C ALA A 180 -3.82 0.78 -14.82
N ALA A 181 -3.53 2.08 -14.79
CA ALA A 181 -2.58 2.69 -13.87
C ALA A 181 -2.99 2.51 -12.40
N GLN A 182 -4.29 2.66 -12.09
CA GLN A 182 -4.79 2.37 -10.74
C GLN A 182 -4.45 0.93 -10.31
N THR A 183 -4.48 -0.03 -11.22
CA THR A 183 -4.13 -1.42 -10.92
C THR A 183 -2.63 -1.56 -10.62
N LEU A 184 -1.75 -0.92 -11.39
CA LEU A 184 -0.31 -0.91 -11.13
C LEU A 184 0.03 -0.26 -9.79
N LEU A 185 -0.49 0.94 -9.54
CA LEU A 185 -0.22 1.68 -8.31
C LEU A 185 -0.80 0.99 -7.07
N ALA A 186 -2.05 0.50 -7.14
CA ALA A 186 -2.65 -0.29 -6.08
C ALA A 186 -1.85 -1.58 -5.82
N GLY A 187 -1.32 -2.19 -6.88
CA GLY A 187 -0.46 -3.37 -6.81
C GLY A 187 0.86 -3.11 -6.06
N MET A 188 1.46 -1.91 -6.22
CA MET A 188 2.61 -1.49 -5.42
C MET A 188 2.25 -1.43 -3.93
N ALA A 189 1.16 -0.75 -3.57
CA ALA A 189 0.71 -0.66 -2.18
C ALA A 189 0.41 -2.04 -1.58
N ALA A 190 -0.24 -2.92 -2.35
CA ALA A 190 -0.58 -4.27 -1.92
C ALA A 190 0.65 -5.15 -1.63
N ARG A 191 1.77 -4.88 -2.30
CA ARG A 191 3.01 -5.68 -2.21
C ARG A 191 4.11 -5.02 -1.38
N MET A 192 3.86 -3.88 -0.76
CA MET A 192 4.89 -3.11 -0.05
C MET A 192 5.57 -3.85 1.12
N SER A 193 5.05 -5.00 1.53
CA SER A 193 5.61 -5.81 2.62
C SER A 193 5.85 -7.27 2.22
N MET A 194 5.93 -7.57 0.92
CA MET A 194 6.07 -8.94 0.44
C MET A 194 7.53 -9.35 0.24
N THR A 195 7.76 -10.67 0.32
CA THR A 195 9.07 -11.28 0.08
C THR A 195 8.88 -12.60 -0.66
N ASP A 196 9.68 -12.83 -1.70
CA ASP A 196 9.72 -14.12 -2.36
C ASP A 196 10.27 -15.19 -1.42
N PRO A 197 9.56 -16.31 -1.21
CA PRO A 197 10.03 -17.38 -0.32
C PRO A 197 11.36 -18.02 -0.72
N LYS A 198 11.78 -17.82 -1.99
CA LYS A 198 13.07 -18.29 -2.51
C LYS A 198 14.17 -17.24 -2.42
N GLY A 199 13.88 -16.08 -1.84
CA GLY A 199 14.84 -14.99 -1.66
C GLY A 199 15.28 -14.29 -2.95
N ARG A 200 14.49 -14.31 -4.01
CA ARG A 200 14.83 -13.65 -5.28
C ARG A 200 14.58 -12.14 -5.24
N TRP A 201 13.58 -11.70 -4.49
CA TRP A 201 13.21 -10.30 -4.30
C TRP A 201 12.49 -10.09 -2.97
N ALA A 202 12.53 -8.87 -2.44
CA ALA A 202 11.80 -8.47 -1.25
C ALA A 202 11.45 -6.99 -1.30
N THR A 203 10.17 -6.67 -1.13
CA THR A 203 9.67 -5.30 -0.99
C THR A 203 9.42 -4.91 0.45
N GLY A 204 9.45 -5.89 1.35
CA GLY A 204 9.20 -5.67 2.77
C GLY A 204 10.32 -4.91 3.44
N ASN A 205 9.93 -4.08 4.40
CA ASN A 205 10.77 -3.26 5.23
C ASN A 205 11.73 -2.30 4.49
N TRP A 206 11.30 -1.05 4.33
CA TRP A 206 12.06 0.00 3.64
C TRP A 206 13.16 0.62 4.51
N TYR A 207 13.46 0.01 5.64
CA TYR A 207 14.48 0.44 6.57
C TYR A 207 15.74 -0.44 6.53
N TRP A 208 15.59 -1.73 6.22
CA TRP A 208 16.68 -2.68 6.08
C TRP A 208 16.32 -3.72 5.01
N ASP A 209 17.33 -4.29 4.33
CA ASP A 209 17.09 -5.32 3.33
C ASP A 209 16.67 -6.64 4.00
N PRO A 210 15.43 -7.14 3.77
CA PRO A 210 14.98 -8.41 4.32
C PRO A 210 15.83 -9.60 3.86
N LEU A 211 16.45 -9.49 2.70
CA LEU A 211 17.32 -10.54 2.14
C LEU A 211 18.76 -10.42 2.62
N ARG A 212 19.10 -9.36 3.39
CA ARG A 212 20.44 -9.12 3.93
C ARG A 212 21.54 -9.16 2.87
N ARG A 213 21.25 -8.66 1.67
CA ARG A 213 22.23 -8.58 0.60
C ARG A 213 23.25 -7.50 0.94
N ASP A 214 24.50 -7.89 1.03
CA ASP A 214 25.61 -6.95 1.10
C ASP A 214 26.03 -6.65 -0.35
N ASP A 215 25.37 -5.70 -0.97
CA ASP A 215 25.61 -5.32 -2.37
C ASP A 215 26.51 -4.08 -2.51
N GLY A 216 27.12 -3.65 -1.42
CA GLY A 216 27.93 -2.44 -1.38
C GLY A 216 27.18 -1.14 -1.63
N ARG A 217 25.86 -1.22 -1.83
CA ARG A 217 24.96 -0.05 -1.87
C ARG A 217 24.59 0.32 -0.44
N GLY A 218 25.65 0.47 0.39
CA GLY A 218 25.50 0.85 1.79
C GLY A 218 24.57 2.06 1.90
N ARG A 219 23.84 2.12 2.99
CA ARG A 219 23.23 3.36 3.42
C ARG A 219 24.30 4.45 3.33
N ASP A 220 24.20 5.31 2.34
CA ASP A 220 24.74 6.65 2.48
C ASP A 220 23.90 7.30 3.58
N ASP A 221 24.42 7.24 4.79
CA ASP A 221 23.74 7.64 6.03
C ASP A 221 23.27 9.09 6.05
N ASP A 222 23.68 9.90 5.10
CA ASP A 222 23.45 11.35 5.09
C ASP A 222 22.47 11.84 4.02
N SER A 223 22.03 11.00 3.08
CA SER A 223 21.02 11.43 2.11
C SER A 223 19.66 10.85 2.51
N ASP A 224 18.75 11.72 2.95
CA ASP A 224 17.36 11.38 3.10
C ASP A 224 16.84 10.76 1.78
N PRO A 225 16.45 9.47 1.75
CA PRO A 225 16.13 8.80 0.50
C PRO A 225 14.92 9.49 -0.13
N ARG A 226 15.19 10.28 -1.16
CA ARG A 226 14.14 10.93 -1.93
C ARG A 226 13.40 9.85 -2.71
N ARG A 227 12.10 9.78 -2.52
CA ARG A 227 11.20 8.91 -3.25
C ARG A 227 10.24 9.76 -4.03
N ARG A 228 10.12 9.48 -5.31
CA ARG A 228 9.21 10.17 -6.21
C ARG A 228 8.38 9.16 -6.98
N LEU A 229 7.08 9.37 -7.00
CA LEU A 229 6.14 8.67 -7.86
C LEU A 229 5.27 9.75 -8.50
N TRP A 230 5.36 9.90 -9.82
CA TRP A 230 4.69 10.96 -10.57
C TRP A 230 4.17 10.43 -11.90
N GLY A 231 3.28 11.16 -12.53
CA GLY A 231 2.67 10.79 -13.81
C GLY A 231 1.25 11.29 -13.92
N ALA A 232 0.58 10.92 -15.00
CA ALA A 232 -0.83 11.17 -15.23
C ALA A 232 -1.41 10.16 -16.22
N GLY A 233 -2.72 9.93 -16.15
CA GLY A 233 -3.38 8.98 -17.02
C GLY A 233 -2.81 7.58 -16.85
N ASP A 234 -2.25 7.05 -17.93
CA ASP A 234 -1.69 5.71 -18.00
C ASP A 234 -0.16 5.67 -17.99
N GLU A 235 0.51 6.83 -17.86
CA GLU A 235 1.98 6.93 -17.83
C GLU A 235 2.46 7.39 -16.46
N TRP A 236 3.19 6.51 -15.77
CA TRP A 236 3.70 6.75 -14.43
C TRP A 236 5.19 6.43 -14.34
N GLU A 237 5.89 7.21 -13.53
CA GLU A 237 7.31 7.04 -13.27
C GLU A 237 7.58 7.00 -11.77
N ALA A 238 8.52 6.16 -11.37
CA ALA A 238 8.96 6.03 -9.98
C ALA A 238 10.48 6.10 -9.93
N GLN A 239 11.02 6.83 -8.97
CA GLN A 239 12.45 6.96 -8.73
C GLN A 239 12.73 7.08 -7.25
N TRP A 240 13.70 6.32 -6.77
CA TRP A 240 14.22 6.45 -5.40
C TRP A 240 15.61 5.82 -5.30
N THR A 241 16.28 6.12 -4.18
CA THR A 241 17.53 5.47 -3.79
C THR A 241 17.30 4.60 -2.57
N GLY A 242 18.05 3.52 -2.44
CA GLY A 242 17.93 2.60 -1.30
C GLY A 242 16.75 1.64 -1.41
N LEU A 243 16.19 1.27 -0.27
CA LEU A 243 15.18 0.22 -0.13
C LEU A 243 13.74 0.72 -0.35
N PRO A 244 12.84 -0.14 -0.89
CA PRO A 244 13.17 -1.42 -1.54
C PRO A 244 13.92 -1.17 -2.84
N TYR A 245 14.71 -2.12 -3.32
CA TYR A 245 15.39 -1.92 -4.59
C TYR A 245 14.40 -1.85 -5.76
N PRO A 246 14.65 -0.99 -6.78
CA PRO A 246 13.78 -0.87 -7.96
C PRO A 246 13.50 -2.21 -8.65
N GLU A 247 14.53 -3.06 -8.79
CA GLU A 247 14.41 -4.41 -9.34
C GLU A 247 13.45 -5.30 -8.53
N ASP A 248 13.44 -5.17 -7.21
CA ASP A 248 12.58 -5.97 -6.34
C ASP A 248 11.11 -5.57 -6.49
N VAL A 249 10.84 -4.28 -6.60
CA VAL A 249 9.47 -3.78 -6.83
C VAL A 249 8.96 -4.22 -8.20
N ALA A 250 9.79 -4.10 -9.25
CA ALA A 250 9.45 -4.56 -10.59
C ALA A 250 9.18 -6.08 -10.59
N ALA A 251 10.06 -6.86 -9.93
CA ALA A 251 9.90 -8.30 -9.80
C ALA A 251 8.64 -8.69 -9.03
N ALA A 252 8.33 -8.01 -7.92
CA ALA A 252 7.11 -8.26 -7.15
C ALA A 252 5.83 -8.00 -7.95
N LEU A 253 5.82 -6.94 -8.77
CA LEU A 253 4.68 -6.60 -9.61
C LEU A 253 4.44 -7.60 -10.74
N THR A 254 5.49 -8.27 -11.19
CA THR A 254 5.46 -9.19 -12.35
C THR A 254 5.76 -10.65 -12.00
N ASP A 255 5.84 -10.98 -10.71
CA ASP A 255 6.09 -12.36 -10.26
C ASP A 255 5.01 -13.31 -10.79
N PRO A 256 5.37 -14.47 -11.35
CA PRO A 256 4.42 -15.39 -11.98
C PRO A 256 3.40 -15.98 -11.00
N MET A 257 3.67 -15.94 -9.68
CA MET A 257 2.78 -16.49 -8.67
C MET A 257 1.89 -15.42 -8.02
N VAL A 258 2.48 -14.28 -7.68
CA VAL A 258 1.81 -13.24 -6.89
C VAL A 258 1.84 -11.85 -7.56
N GLY A 259 2.42 -11.72 -8.73
CA GLY A 259 2.39 -10.50 -9.53
C GLY A 259 1.00 -10.15 -10.04
N ILE A 260 0.87 -8.98 -10.64
CA ILE A 260 -0.37 -8.54 -11.29
C ILE A 260 -0.59 -9.42 -12.53
N SER A 261 -1.72 -10.12 -12.57
CA SER A 261 -2.02 -11.02 -13.69
C SER A 261 -2.09 -10.25 -15.01
N GLY A 262 -1.23 -10.60 -15.95
CA GLY A 262 -1.12 -9.91 -17.24
C GLY A 262 -0.12 -8.75 -17.28
N ALA A 263 0.49 -8.38 -16.15
CA ALA A 263 1.59 -7.43 -16.16
C ALA A 263 2.83 -8.04 -16.83
N ARG A 264 3.60 -7.19 -17.49
CA ARG A 264 4.83 -7.57 -18.20
C ARG A 264 5.98 -6.67 -17.77
N LEU A 265 7.18 -7.22 -17.75
CA LEU A 265 8.40 -6.51 -17.42
C LEU A 265 9.28 -6.38 -18.67
N ALA A 266 9.70 -5.16 -18.97
CA ALA A 266 10.82 -4.89 -19.85
C ALA A 266 11.92 -4.18 -19.05
N LYS A 267 13.18 -4.54 -19.31
CA LYS A 267 14.33 -3.91 -18.65
C LYS A 267 15.13 -3.13 -19.68
N SER A 268 15.41 -1.88 -19.39
CA SER A 268 16.38 -1.04 -20.10
C SER A 268 17.65 -0.83 -19.24
N GLU A 269 18.61 -0.08 -19.76
CA GLU A 269 19.84 0.26 -19.00
C GLU A 269 19.55 1.12 -17.76
N ARG A 270 18.44 1.87 -17.76
CA ARG A 270 18.14 2.89 -16.74
C ARG A 270 16.81 2.71 -16.03
N ALA A 271 16.00 1.74 -16.44
CA ALA A 271 14.69 1.55 -15.86
C ALA A 271 14.14 0.14 -16.04
N TYR A 272 13.16 -0.19 -15.20
CA TYR A 272 12.27 -1.34 -15.33
C TYR A 272 10.90 -0.81 -15.75
N ASP A 273 10.43 -1.17 -16.93
CA ASP A 273 9.11 -0.82 -17.43
C ASP A 273 8.13 -1.95 -17.10
N VAL A 274 7.20 -1.70 -16.17
CA VAL A 274 6.11 -2.62 -15.84
C VAL A 274 4.86 -2.15 -16.59
N THR A 275 4.36 -2.97 -17.50
CA THR A 275 3.18 -2.65 -18.32
C THR A 275 1.98 -3.50 -17.92
N PHE A 276 0.79 -2.91 -17.91
CA PHE A 276 -0.49 -3.58 -17.70
C PHE A 276 -1.60 -2.88 -18.49
N GLY A 277 -2.28 -3.59 -19.37
CA GLY A 277 -3.18 -2.95 -20.33
C GLY A 277 -2.43 -1.91 -21.16
N ASP A 278 -2.97 -0.71 -21.22
CA ASP A 278 -2.37 0.44 -21.93
C ASP A 278 -1.47 1.28 -21.00
N SER A 279 -1.32 0.89 -19.74
CA SER A 279 -0.56 1.65 -18.76
C SER A 279 0.88 1.15 -18.61
N VAL A 280 1.78 2.08 -18.31
CA VAL A 280 3.18 1.82 -18.00
C VAL A 280 3.58 2.50 -16.69
N LEU A 281 4.29 1.74 -15.85
CA LEU A 281 5.02 2.24 -14.69
C LEU A 281 6.51 2.04 -14.94
N LYS A 282 7.23 3.14 -15.16
CA LYS A 282 8.68 3.15 -15.33
C LYS A 282 9.36 3.34 -13.97
N ILE A 283 10.15 2.36 -13.55
CA ILE A 283 10.88 2.38 -12.28
C ILE A 283 12.35 2.60 -12.59
N HIS A 284 12.89 3.78 -12.27
CA HIS A 284 14.27 4.17 -12.56
C HIS A 284 15.25 3.48 -11.61
N ILE A 285 16.45 3.15 -12.17
CA ILE A 285 17.55 2.49 -11.45
C ILE A 285 18.52 3.55 -10.92
#